data_0f40f4fa7b16ca9ac886ad50eca15d3b
#
_entry.id   0f40f4fa7b16ca9ac886ad50eca15d3b
#
_cell.length_a   1.000
_cell.length_b   1.000
_cell.length_c   1.000
_cell.angle_alpha   90.00
_cell.angle_beta   90.00
_cell.angle_gamma   90.00
#
_symmetry.space_group_name_H-M   'P 1'
#
loop_
_entity.id
_entity.type
_entity.pdbx_description
1 polymer ?
#
loop_
_entity_poly.entity_id
_entity_poly.type
_entity_poly.pdbx_seq_one_letter_code
_entity_poly.pdbx_strand_id
1 'polypeptide(L)'
;MNTPAEIREILEKNQTFALFGHEYIDGDALWAILGLGRLLEKQWKTVSYFTPYEPSRVFSFLNWEKKVKTEFDYWKYDVLVFLDFNSYKRISAFTNGREEYFDPMQKVIIDHHKPELEPVNTAIYRDPEEISTCSLLYDLCSQWWPDLIDSEVATYLYMGLSTDSGNFRYDEGEQSVRVFQIAANLLKLWAQKKVIIDEIFRNKTYRSVQFMQLLLSRMQKVKFQLPFAEKETINLIYSFYEDTELEQYAVDHDEADYG
;
A
#
# COMPACT_ATOMS: atom_id res chain seq x y z
N MET A 1 -8.55 20.07 -3.54
CA MET A 1 -7.61 19.10 -4.13
C MET A 1 -6.70 19.80 -5.10
N ASN A 2 -5.45 19.44 -5.15
CA ASN A 2 -4.48 19.98 -6.08
C ASN A 2 -4.56 19.28 -7.44
N THR A 3 -4.10 19.95 -8.48
CA THR A 3 -3.99 19.36 -9.81
C THR A 3 -2.73 18.49 -9.91
N PRO A 4 -2.68 17.51 -10.82
CA PRO A 4 -1.47 16.75 -11.11
C PRO A 4 -0.25 17.64 -11.39
N ALA A 5 -0.45 18.76 -12.07
CA ALA A 5 0.63 19.71 -12.42
C ALA A 5 1.24 20.36 -11.17
N GLU A 6 0.43 20.74 -10.18
CA GLU A 6 0.91 21.31 -8.91
C GLU A 6 1.71 20.29 -8.09
N ILE A 7 1.23 19.03 -8.03
CA ILE A 7 1.98 17.95 -7.37
C ILE A 7 3.33 17.73 -8.06
N ARG A 8 3.31 17.64 -9.40
CA ARG A 8 4.54 17.49 -10.20
C ARG A 8 5.53 18.62 -9.91
N GLU A 9 5.06 19.87 -9.88
CA GLU A 9 5.90 21.03 -9.62
C GLU A 9 6.60 20.96 -8.26
N ILE A 10 5.88 20.51 -7.21
CA ILE A 10 6.47 20.30 -5.89
C ILE A 10 7.56 19.22 -5.95
N LEU A 11 7.28 18.10 -6.61
CA LEU A 11 8.23 16.99 -6.71
C LEU A 11 9.46 17.38 -7.56
N GLU A 12 9.32 18.19 -8.60
CA GLU A 12 10.43 18.61 -9.45
C GLU A 12 11.33 19.68 -8.81
N LYS A 13 10.78 20.63 -8.07
CA LYS A 13 11.51 21.74 -7.44
C LYS A 13 12.39 21.35 -6.27
N ASN A 14 12.01 20.31 -5.53
CA ASN A 14 12.66 19.89 -4.29
C ASN A 14 13.67 18.75 -4.53
N GLN A 15 14.60 18.56 -3.58
CA GLN A 15 15.71 17.63 -3.72
C GLN A 15 15.68 16.48 -2.72
N THR A 16 15.14 16.70 -1.52
CA THR A 16 15.18 15.71 -0.42
C THR A 16 13.77 15.33 0.02
N PHE A 17 13.47 14.05 0.00
CA PHE A 17 12.12 13.52 0.23
C PHE A 17 12.10 12.47 1.31
N ALA A 18 11.11 12.57 2.22
CA ALA A 18 10.70 11.48 3.08
C ALA A 18 9.37 10.92 2.59
N LEU A 19 9.34 9.66 2.19
CA LEU A 19 8.15 8.96 1.75
C LEU A 19 7.64 8.08 2.89
N PHE A 20 6.35 8.21 3.21
CA PHE A 20 5.72 7.52 4.31
C PHE A 20 4.65 6.55 3.82
N GLY A 21 4.75 5.29 4.27
CA GLY A 21 3.64 4.37 4.34
C GLY A 21 3.01 4.41 5.74
N HIS A 22 1.81 3.90 5.86
CA HIS A 22 1.06 3.87 7.11
C HIS A 22 1.49 2.73 8.06
N GLU A 23 1.03 2.76 9.31
CA GLU A 23 1.14 1.63 10.24
C GLU A 23 0.42 0.40 9.64
N TYR A 24 0.96 -0.81 9.90
CA TYR A 24 0.47 -2.04 9.27
C TYR A 24 0.40 -1.91 7.75
N ILE A 25 1.50 -1.48 7.17
CA ILE A 25 1.62 -1.19 5.73
C ILE A 25 1.29 -2.43 4.91
N ASP A 26 0.34 -2.29 4.00
CA ASP A 26 -0.05 -3.32 3.04
C ASP A 26 0.76 -3.25 1.74
N GLY A 27 0.33 -4.06 0.75
CA GLY A 27 1.03 -4.12 -0.52
C GLY A 27 0.94 -2.82 -1.32
N ASP A 28 -0.23 -2.15 -1.38
CA ASP A 28 -0.35 -0.92 -2.18
C ASP A 28 0.50 0.21 -1.60
N ALA A 29 0.38 0.48 -0.29
CA ALA A 29 1.17 1.50 0.38
C ALA A 29 2.69 1.29 0.23
N LEU A 30 3.18 0.06 0.46
CA LEU A 30 4.61 -0.25 0.36
C LEU A 30 5.14 -0.03 -1.05
N TRP A 31 4.41 -0.52 -2.05
CA TRP A 31 4.87 -0.42 -3.43
C TRP A 31 4.67 0.97 -4.02
N ALA A 32 3.70 1.74 -3.54
CA ALA A 32 3.56 3.14 -3.87
C ALA A 32 4.78 3.96 -3.41
N ILE A 33 5.21 3.81 -2.14
CA ILE A 33 6.38 4.54 -1.64
C ILE A 33 7.67 4.11 -2.37
N LEU A 34 7.87 2.82 -2.63
CA LEU A 34 9.05 2.33 -3.35
C LEU A 34 9.02 2.73 -4.84
N GLY A 35 7.86 2.71 -5.48
CA GLY A 35 7.69 3.07 -6.89
C GLY A 35 7.95 4.55 -7.15
N LEU A 36 7.28 5.44 -6.40
CA LEU A 36 7.51 6.88 -6.52
C LEU A 36 8.94 7.24 -6.11
N GLY A 37 9.42 6.67 -5.01
CA GLY A 37 10.78 6.94 -4.54
C GLY A 37 11.82 6.55 -5.59
N ARG A 38 11.66 5.40 -6.25
CA ARG A 38 12.56 4.98 -7.33
C ARG A 38 12.56 5.96 -8.51
N LEU A 39 11.41 6.51 -8.88
CA LEU A 39 11.31 7.53 -9.92
C LEU A 39 12.02 8.84 -9.53
N LEU A 40 11.93 9.23 -8.27
CA LEU A 40 12.64 10.40 -7.75
C LEU A 40 14.16 10.15 -7.69
N GLU A 41 14.61 8.98 -7.24
CA GLU A 41 16.03 8.57 -7.25
C GLU A 41 16.64 8.64 -8.67
N LYS A 42 15.89 8.20 -9.69
CA LYS A 42 16.32 8.31 -11.10
C LYS A 42 16.49 9.74 -11.58
N GLN A 43 15.87 10.69 -10.91
CA GLN A 43 16.03 12.13 -11.15
C GLN A 43 17.10 12.75 -10.25
N TRP A 44 17.98 11.95 -9.66
CA TRP A 44 19.08 12.37 -8.78
C TRP A 44 18.62 13.05 -7.49
N LYS A 45 17.41 12.72 -7.02
CA LYS A 45 16.87 13.20 -5.76
C LYS A 45 17.24 12.25 -4.63
N THR A 46 17.35 12.79 -3.43
CA THR A 46 17.60 12.00 -2.21
C THR A 46 16.28 11.59 -1.61
N VAL A 47 16.06 10.29 -1.46
CA VAL A 47 14.82 9.71 -0.95
C VAL A 47 15.09 8.85 0.26
N SER A 48 14.25 8.96 1.27
CA SER A 48 14.19 8.04 2.40
C SER A 48 12.76 7.52 2.58
N TYR A 49 12.64 6.27 3.02
CA TYR A 49 11.38 5.56 3.13
C TYR A 49 11.11 5.23 4.58
N PHE A 50 9.89 5.51 5.07
CA PHE A 50 9.53 5.36 6.46
C PHE A 50 8.20 4.65 6.62
N THR A 51 8.16 3.72 7.58
CA THR A 51 6.94 3.07 8.07
C THR A 51 7.00 2.99 9.58
N PRO A 52 5.89 3.16 10.31
CA PRO A 52 5.89 3.06 11.78
C PRO A 52 6.35 1.70 12.30
N TYR A 53 6.08 0.65 11.56
CA TYR A 53 6.48 -0.74 11.85
C TYR A 53 7.14 -1.38 10.63
N GLU A 54 7.88 -2.45 10.85
CA GLU A 54 8.45 -3.23 9.74
C GLU A 54 7.34 -3.78 8.84
N PRO A 55 7.45 -3.61 7.50
CA PRO A 55 6.55 -4.28 6.57
C PRO A 55 6.60 -5.81 6.72
N SER A 56 5.52 -6.47 6.32
CA SER A 56 5.44 -7.92 6.37
C SER A 56 6.57 -8.62 5.60
N ARG A 57 7.00 -9.75 6.14
CA ARG A 57 7.99 -10.63 5.49
C ARG A 57 7.51 -11.22 4.17
N VAL A 58 6.21 -11.26 3.93
CA VAL A 58 5.64 -11.65 2.63
C VAL A 58 6.22 -10.83 1.48
N PHE A 59 6.59 -9.55 1.75
CA PHE A 59 7.16 -8.64 0.77
C PHE A 59 8.70 -8.65 0.70
N SER A 60 9.40 -9.50 1.48
CA SER A 60 10.87 -9.45 1.62
C SER A 60 11.65 -9.81 0.35
N PHE A 61 11.03 -10.50 -0.59
CA PHE A 61 11.67 -10.90 -1.86
C PHE A 61 12.15 -9.72 -2.73
N LEU A 62 11.73 -8.49 -2.47
CA LEU A 62 12.23 -7.27 -3.12
C LEU A 62 13.20 -6.44 -2.26
N ASN A 63 13.71 -7.03 -1.18
CA ASN A 63 14.74 -6.43 -0.32
C ASN A 63 14.36 -5.04 0.23
N TRP A 64 13.10 -4.83 0.59
CA TRP A 64 12.63 -3.57 1.18
C TRP A 64 13.37 -3.24 2.49
N GLU A 65 13.82 -4.25 3.24
CA GLU A 65 14.53 -4.12 4.52
C GLU A 65 15.79 -3.26 4.44
N LYS A 66 16.36 -3.14 3.26
CA LYS A 66 17.54 -2.30 3.01
C LYS A 66 17.18 -0.83 2.79
N LYS A 67 15.92 -0.53 2.51
CA LYS A 67 15.45 0.81 2.14
C LYS A 67 14.56 1.44 3.20
N VAL A 68 13.62 0.69 3.76
CA VAL A 68 12.60 1.18 4.68
C VAL A 68 13.16 1.28 6.10
N LYS A 69 12.84 2.38 6.78
CA LYS A 69 13.26 2.69 8.14
C LYS A 69 12.04 2.87 9.05
N THR A 70 12.17 2.44 10.29
CA THR A 70 11.15 2.64 11.34
C THR A 70 11.49 3.82 12.27
N GLU A 71 12.65 4.44 12.13
CA GLU A 71 13.05 5.64 12.84
C GLU A 71 13.14 6.83 11.89
N PHE A 72 12.53 7.95 12.28
CA PHE A 72 12.47 9.15 11.44
C PHE A 72 13.46 10.21 11.90
N ASP A 73 14.23 10.78 10.95
CA ASP A 73 15.15 11.90 11.18
C ASP A 73 14.48 13.22 10.77
N TYR A 74 14.03 13.97 11.74
CA TYR A 74 13.17 15.16 11.60
C TYR A 74 13.80 16.36 10.87
N TRP A 75 15.09 16.39 10.60
CA TRP A 75 15.77 17.63 10.18
C TRP A 75 16.27 17.64 8.74
N LYS A 76 15.89 16.65 7.93
CA LYS A 76 16.65 16.35 6.72
C LYS A 76 15.90 16.55 5.38
N TYR A 77 14.61 16.87 5.35
CA TYR A 77 13.79 16.76 4.16
C TYR A 77 13.16 18.09 3.74
N ASP A 78 13.04 18.31 2.41
CA ASP A 78 12.31 19.45 1.83
C ASP A 78 10.81 19.17 1.80
N VAL A 79 10.43 17.91 1.48
CA VAL A 79 9.03 17.49 1.33
C VAL A 79 8.78 16.15 2.01
N LEU A 80 7.66 16.06 2.73
CA LEU A 80 7.12 14.81 3.25
C LEU A 80 6.02 14.32 2.30
N VAL A 81 6.14 13.10 1.81
CA VAL A 81 5.18 12.49 0.88
C VAL A 81 4.49 11.32 1.54
N PHE A 82 3.17 11.36 1.58
CA PHE A 82 2.32 10.31 2.14
C PHE A 82 1.57 9.63 1.00
N LEU A 83 1.73 8.34 0.89
CA LEU A 83 1.11 7.53 -0.15
C LEU A 83 0.19 6.51 0.50
N ASP A 84 -0.99 6.32 -0.11
CA ASP A 84 -2.01 5.43 0.41
C ASP A 84 -2.42 5.80 1.85
N PHE A 85 -2.85 7.06 2.02
CA PHE A 85 -2.86 7.71 3.31
C PHE A 85 -4.14 8.52 3.56
N ASN A 86 -5.09 7.96 4.30
CA ASN A 86 -6.37 8.61 4.60
C ASN A 86 -6.38 9.37 5.93
N SER A 87 -5.45 9.09 6.85
CA SER A 87 -5.47 9.69 8.18
C SER A 87 -4.08 9.86 8.78
N TYR A 88 -3.83 11.05 9.33
CA TYR A 88 -2.59 11.39 10.03
C TYR A 88 -2.35 10.52 11.27
N LYS A 89 -3.40 9.92 11.81
CA LYS A 89 -3.32 8.97 12.93
C LYS A 89 -2.52 7.72 12.59
N ARG A 90 -2.50 7.31 11.31
CA ARG A 90 -1.81 6.10 10.86
C ARG A 90 -0.27 6.19 10.89
N ILE A 91 0.26 7.39 11.16
CA ILE A 91 1.70 7.60 11.39
C ILE A 91 1.96 8.24 12.77
N SER A 92 1.03 8.06 13.70
CA SER A 92 1.11 8.64 15.04
C SER A 92 2.41 8.31 15.79
N ALA A 93 3.04 7.18 15.50
CA ALA A 93 4.35 6.82 16.04
C ALA A 93 5.45 7.86 15.71
N PHE A 94 5.33 8.57 14.58
CA PHE A 94 6.25 9.63 14.19
C PHE A 94 5.76 11.02 14.59
N THR A 95 4.45 11.26 14.62
CA THR A 95 3.87 12.61 14.72
C THR A 95 3.45 13.02 16.12
N ASN A 96 3.11 12.08 17.01
CA ASN A 96 2.64 12.40 18.36
C ASN A 96 3.69 13.19 19.16
N GLY A 97 3.29 14.39 19.61
CA GLY A 97 4.16 15.31 20.33
C GLY A 97 5.29 15.92 19.48
N ARG A 98 5.12 15.91 18.16
CA ARG A 98 6.04 16.47 17.15
C ARG A 98 5.36 17.39 16.15
N GLU A 99 4.20 17.89 16.49
CA GLU A 99 3.37 18.76 15.63
C GLU A 99 4.14 20.01 15.19
N GLU A 100 4.92 20.61 16.10
CA GLU A 100 5.77 21.78 15.82
C GLU A 100 6.76 21.54 14.67
N TYR A 101 7.17 20.29 14.49
CA TYR A 101 8.03 19.88 13.40
C TYR A 101 7.26 19.59 12.11
N PHE A 102 6.19 18.82 12.20
CA PHE A 102 5.44 18.39 11.03
C PHE A 102 4.59 19.49 10.40
N ASP A 103 3.98 20.37 11.19
CA ASP A 103 3.04 21.38 10.70
C ASP A 103 3.66 22.37 9.68
N PRO A 104 4.84 22.92 9.89
CA PRO A 104 5.47 23.85 8.93
C PRO A 104 6.02 23.16 7.68
N MET A 105 6.23 21.84 7.70
CA MET A 105 6.81 21.12 6.58
C MET A 105 5.85 21.09 5.38
N GLN A 106 6.38 21.24 4.17
CA GLN A 106 5.63 21.01 2.94
C GLN A 106 5.30 19.52 2.82
N LYS A 107 4.05 19.21 2.54
CA LYS A 107 3.55 17.84 2.42
C LYS A 107 2.86 17.61 1.10
N VAL A 108 2.92 16.37 0.65
CA VAL A 108 2.16 15.86 -0.50
C VAL A 108 1.44 14.58 -0.07
N ILE A 109 0.17 14.48 -0.41
CA ILE A 109 -0.62 13.24 -0.28
C ILE A 109 -1.05 12.81 -1.68
N ILE A 110 -0.82 11.54 -2.02
CA ILE A 110 -1.41 10.86 -3.18
C ILE A 110 -2.10 9.61 -2.64
N ASP A 111 -3.42 9.49 -2.84
CA ASP A 111 -4.23 8.51 -2.14
C ASP A 111 -5.55 8.22 -2.88
N HIS A 112 -6.06 7.00 -2.75
CA HIS A 112 -7.36 6.62 -3.29
C HIS A 112 -8.44 6.43 -2.21
N HIS A 113 -8.13 6.61 -0.94
CA HIS A 113 -9.10 6.47 0.14
C HIS A 113 -9.93 7.73 0.35
N LYS A 114 -11.10 7.58 0.98
CA LYS A 114 -11.87 8.71 1.50
C LYS A 114 -11.11 9.34 2.68
N PRO A 115 -11.01 10.69 2.72
CA PRO A 115 -10.24 11.36 3.77
C PRO A 115 -10.91 11.24 5.13
N GLU A 116 -10.11 11.07 6.17
CA GLU A 116 -10.55 11.19 7.57
C GLU A 116 -10.01 12.47 8.20
N LEU A 117 -8.69 12.63 8.24
CA LEU A 117 -8.00 13.76 8.86
C LEU A 117 -6.77 14.13 8.05
N GLU A 118 -6.79 15.32 7.49
CA GLU A 118 -5.71 15.85 6.64
C GLU A 118 -4.80 16.79 7.42
N PRO A 119 -3.48 16.67 7.27
CA PRO A 119 -2.53 17.60 7.88
C PRO A 119 -2.54 18.97 7.19
N VAL A 120 -2.15 20.00 7.92
CA VAL A 120 -1.98 21.38 7.39
C VAL A 120 -0.77 21.45 6.43
N ASN A 121 -0.71 22.48 5.60
CA ASN A 121 0.37 22.72 4.62
C ASN A 121 0.59 21.52 3.68
N THR A 122 -0.51 20.99 3.12
CA THR A 122 -0.49 19.77 2.33
C THR A 122 -1.09 20.01 0.94
N ALA A 123 -0.37 19.59 -0.08
CA ALA A 123 -0.89 19.43 -1.43
C ALA A 123 -1.47 18.02 -1.58
N ILE A 124 -2.72 17.89 -2.02
CA ILE A 124 -3.46 16.63 -2.04
C ILE A 124 -3.95 16.33 -3.43
N TYR A 125 -3.57 15.16 -3.94
CA TYR A 125 -4.18 14.53 -5.11
C TYR A 125 -4.83 13.22 -4.69
N ARG A 126 -6.13 13.12 -4.85
CA ARG A 126 -6.92 11.98 -4.39
C ARG A 126 -8.03 11.64 -5.38
N ASP A 127 -8.25 10.35 -5.59
CA ASP A 127 -9.41 9.85 -6.34
C ASP A 127 -9.97 8.58 -5.67
N PRO A 128 -11.08 8.69 -4.92
CA PRO A 128 -11.70 7.54 -4.24
C PRO A 128 -12.40 6.54 -5.18
N GLU A 129 -12.51 6.84 -6.45
CA GLU A 129 -13.05 5.91 -7.46
C GLU A 129 -11.94 5.05 -8.08
N GLU A 130 -10.67 5.38 -7.80
CA GLU A 130 -9.54 4.60 -8.30
C GLU A 130 -9.29 3.37 -7.41
N ILE A 131 -8.74 2.32 -7.99
CA ILE A 131 -8.62 1.00 -7.36
C ILE A 131 -7.50 0.95 -6.35
N SER A 132 -6.40 1.66 -6.61
CA SER A 132 -5.23 1.67 -5.75
C SER A 132 -4.44 2.97 -5.89
N THR A 133 -3.64 3.30 -4.91
CA THR A 133 -2.68 4.41 -5.01
C THR A 133 -1.63 4.14 -6.09
N CYS A 134 -1.24 2.88 -6.32
CA CYS A 134 -0.34 2.50 -7.41
C CYS A 134 -0.94 2.74 -8.79
N SER A 135 -2.25 2.60 -8.99
CA SER A 135 -2.91 2.96 -10.24
C SER A 135 -2.91 4.47 -10.49
N LEU A 136 -3.17 5.28 -9.45
CA LEU A 136 -3.02 6.73 -9.51
C LEU A 136 -1.58 7.13 -9.89
N LEU A 137 -0.58 6.53 -9.23
CA LEU A 137 0.82 6.79 -9.53
C LEU A 137 1.19 6.39 -10.96
N TYR A 138 0.64 5.27 -11.46
CA TYR A 138 0.86 4.89 -12.85
C TYR A 138 0.40 5.98 -13.82
N ASP A 139 -0.81 6.51 -13.64
CA ASP A 139 -1.32 7.57 -14.49
C ASP A 139 -0.50 8.85 -14.43
N LEU A 140 -0.21 9.32 -13.20
CA LEU A 140 0.58 10.51 -12.99
C LEU A 140 1.98 10.37 -13.60
N CYS A 141 2.68 9.29 -13.28
CA CYS A 141 4.05 9.08 -13.71
C CYS A 141 4.17 8.77 -15.21
N SER A 142 3.17 8.12 -15.81
CA SER A 142 3.12 7.91 -17.26
C SER A 142 2.97 9.21 -18.04
N GLN A 143 2.34 10.23 -17.45
CA GLN A 143 2.25 11.56 -18.04
C GLN A 143 3.48 12.41 -17.77
N TRP A 144 4.08 12.28 -16.58
CA TRP A 144 5.17 13.13 -16.14
C TRP A 144 6.53 12.66 -16.62
N TRP A 145 6.78 11.35 -16.48
CA TRP A 145 8.10 10.75 -16.65
C TRP A 145 8.01 9.36 -17.31
N PRO A 146 7.39 9.22 -18.48
CA PRO A 146 7.15 7.91 -19.11
C PRO A 146 8.45 7.11 -19.33
N ASP A 147 9.53 7.78 -19.69
CA ASP A 147 10.83 7.15 -19.95
C ASP A 147 11.56 6.66 -18.69
N LEU A 148 11.10 7.05 -17.51
CA LEU A 148 11.68 6.62 -16.24
C LEU A 148 11.01 5.37 -15.67
N ILE A 149 9.85 4.95 -16.20
CA ILE A 149 9.14 3.74 -15.77
C ILE A 149 9.81 2.53 -16.42
N ASP A 150 10.84 1.99 -15.75
CA ASP A 150 11.47 0.74 -16.15
C ASP A 150 10.80 -0.49 -15.52
N SER A 151 11.39 -1.66 -15.75
CA SER A 151 10.89 -2.94 -15.22
C SER A 151 10.78 -2.96 -13.69
N GLU A 152 11.67 -2.26 -12.95
CA GLU A 152 11.63 -2.20 -11.49
C GLU A 152 10.42 -1.39 -11.03
N VAL A 153 10.26 -0.16 -11.54
CA VAL A 153 9.11 0.70 -11.22
C VAL A 153 7.80 0.05 -11.66
N ALA A 154 7.76 -0.51 -12.88
CA ALA A 154 6.59 -1.23 -13.38
C ALA A 154 6.22 -2.42 -12.48
N THR A 155 7.21 -3.11 -11.91
CA THR A 155 6.98 -4.22 -10.97
C THR A 155 6.36 -3.71 -9.67
N TYR A 156 6.87 -2.62 -9.10
CA TYR A 156 6.30 -2.02 -7.89
C TYR A 156 4.85 -1.61 -8.11
N LEU A 157 4.57 -0.85 -9.18
CA LEU A 157 3.20 -0.42 -9.47
C LEU A 157 2.24 -1.59 -9.77
N TYR A 158 2.72 -2.64 -10.45
CA TYR A 158 1.94 -3.85 -10.70
C TYR A 158 1.61 -4.59 -9.40
N MET A 159 2.53 -4.61 -8.44
CA MET A 159 2.31 -5.27 -7.15
C MET A 159 1.23 -4.58 -6.34
N GLY A 160 1.32 -3.24 -6.15
CA GLY A 160 0.29 -2.51 -5.45
C GLY A 160 -1.08 -2.68 -6.10
N LEU A 161 -1.15 -2.54 -7.44
CA LEU A 161 -2.37 -2.80 -8.19
C LEU A 161 -2.92 -4.21 -7.96
N SER A 162 -2.08 -5.25 -7.93
CA SER A 162 -2.51 -6.64 -7.76
C SER A 162 -2.90 -6.98 -6.33
N THR A 163 -2.23 -6.41 -5.33
CA THR A 163 -2.59 -6.65 -3.92
C THR A 163 -3.93 -6.02 -3.59
N ASP A 164 -4.13 -4.77 -3.97
CA ASP A 164 -5.34 -4.02 -3.64
C ASP A 164 -6.58 -4.50 -4.41
N SER A 165 -6.40 -4.96 -5.65
CA SER A 165 -7.47 -5.61 -6.41
C SER A 165 -7.72 -7.08 -6.01
N GLY A 166 -7.06 -7.59 -4.96
CA GLY A 166 -7.16 -8.99 -4.55
C GLY A 166 -6.74 -9.96 -5.65
N ASN A 167 -5.66 -9.66 -6.35
CA ASN A 167 -5.21 -10.34 -7.57
C ASN A 167 -6.29 -10.35 -8.66
N PHE A 168 -6.85 -9.16 -8.93
CA PHE A 168 -7.86 -8.92 -9.97
C PHE A 168 -9.21 -9.61 -9.74
N ARG A 169 -9.61 -9.79 -8.46
CA ARG A 169 -10.86 -10.48 -8.10
C ARG A 169 -11.94 -9.55 -7.53
N TYR A 170 -11.57 -8.37 -7.04
CA TYR A 170 -12.49 -7.50 -6.29
C TYR A 170 -13.21 -6.49 -7.19
N ASP A 171 -12.68 -6.23 -8.37
CA ASP A 171 -13.18 -5.19 -9.25
C ASP A 171 -14.31 -5.70 -10.14
N GLU A 172 -15.27 -4.83 -10.45
CA GLU A 172 -16.39 -5.11 -11.33
C GLU A 172 -16.58 -4.01 -12.39
N GLY A 173 -17.17 -4.35 -13.52
CA GLY A 173 -17.55 -3.41 -14.55
C GLY A 173 -16.40 -2.62 -15.16
N GLU A 174 -16.51 -1.30 -15.20
CA GLU A 174 -15.51 -0.40 -15.81
C GLU A 174 -14.20 -0.40 -15.04
N GLN A 175 -14.23 -0.57 -13.72
CA GLN A 175 -13.03 -0.68 -12.90
C GLN A 175 -12.22 -1.91 -13.30
N SER A 176 -12.85 -3.08 -13.51
CA SER A 176 -12.14 -4.27 -14.00
C SER A 176 -11.43 -4.00 -15.33
N VAL A 177 -12.11 -3.35 -16.28
CA VAL A 177 -11.48 -3.00 -17.58
C VAL A 177 -10.25 -2.13 -17.35
N ARG A 178 -10.36 -1.12 -16.50
CA ARG A 178 -9.26 -0.19 -16.20
C ARG A 178 -8.08 -0.90 -15.57
N VAL A 179 -8.30 -1.73 -14.55
CA VAL A 179 -7.26 -2.51 -13.87
C VAL A 179 -6.48 -3.36 -14.85
N PHE A 180 -7.16 -4.10 -15.71
CA PHE A 180 -6.50 -4.93 -16.72
C PHE A 180 -5.77 -4.11 -17.78
N GLN A 181 -6.25 -2.92 -18.13
CA GLN A 181 -5.52 -2.01 -19.03
C GLN A 181 -4.21 -1.54 -18.42
N ILE A 182 -4.23 -1.08 -17.15
CA ILE A 182 -3.02 -0.67 -16.43
C ILE A 182 -2.07 -1.87 -16.29
N ALA A 183 -2.57 -3.01 -15.84
CA ALA A 183 -1.77 -4.23 -15.72
C ALA A 183 -1.10 -4.62 -17.04
N ALA A 184 -1.84 -4.58 -18.16
CA ALA A 184 -1.29 -4.88 -19.48
C ALA A 184 -0.18 -3.89 -19.88
N ASN A 185 -0.32 -2.61 -19.56
CA ASN A 185 0.70 -1.61 -19.85
C ASN A 185 1.95 -1.81 -19.00
N LEU A 186 1.79 -2.10 -17.69
CA LEU A 186 2.91 -2.42 -16.81
C LEU A 186 3.65 -3.70 -17.26
N LEU A 187 2.91 -4.71 -17.76
CA LEU A 187 3.52 -5.92 -18.32
C LEU A 187 4.30 -5.64 -19.63
N LYS A 188 3.87 -4.68 -20.45
CA LYS A 188 4.67 -4.23 -21.62
C LYS A 188 5.97 -3.58 -21.19
N LEU A 189 6.03 -2.99 -20.01
CA LEU A 189 7.22 -2.43 -19.37
C LEU A 189 8.00 -3.47 -18.55
N TRP A 190 7.72 -4.75 -18.76
CA TRP A 190 8.40 -5.89 -18.16
C TRP A 190 8.22 -6.02 -16.64
N ALA A 191 7.07 -5.65 -16.11
CA ALA A 191 6.71 -5.96 -14.73
C ALA A 191 6.82 -7.47 -14.46
N GLN A 192 7.42 -7.86 -13.34
CA GLN A 192 7.75 -9.24 -13.00
C GLN A 192 6.57 -10.01 -12.40
N LYS A 193 5.44 -10.07 -13.12
CA LYS A 193 4.19 -10.72 -12.68
C LYS A 193 4.41 -12.11 -12.08
N LYS A 194 5.27 -12.95 -12.71
CA LYS A 194 5.48 -14.31 -12.23
C LYS A 194 6.06 -14.35 -10.83
N VAL A 195 7.05 -13.50 -10.56
CA VAL A 195 7.66 -13.38 -9.22
C VAL A 195 6.61 -12.97 -8.19
N ILE A 196 5.81 -11.95 -8.53
CA ILE A 196 4.74 -11.46 -7.66
C ILE A 196 3.74 -12.56 -7.30
N ILE A 197 3.25 -13.29 -8.30
CA ILE A 197 2.28 -14.37 -8.08
C ILE A 197 2.90 -15.49 -7.24
N ASP A 198 4.12 -15.88 -7.54
CA ASP A 198 4.77 -16.98 -6.85
C ASP A 198 5.09 -16.59 -5.39
N GLU A 199 5.57 -15.38 -5.12
CA GLU A 199 5.99 -14.97 -3.77
C GLU A 199 4.82 -14.51 -2.87
N ILE A 200 3.87 -13.78 -3.40
CA ILE A 200 2.76 -13.25 -2.57
C ILE A 200 1.61 -14.26 -2.49
N PHE A 201 1.17 -14.80 -3.62
CA PHE A 201 -0.08 -15.56 -3.66
C PHE A 201 0.09 -17.07 -3.61
N ARG A 202 1.29 -17.60 -3.85
CA ARG A 202 1.54 -19.05 -3.89
C ARG A 202 2.53 -19.53 -2.85
N ASN A 203 3.49 -18.71 -2.48
CA ASN A 203 4.52 -19.10 -1.51
C ASN A 203 3.91 -19.11 -0.11
N LYS A 204 3.61 -20.32 0.39
CA LYS A 204 3.10 -20.52 1.74
C LYS A 204 4.19 -21.13 2.60
N THR A 205 4.44 -20.54 3.75
CA THR A 205 5.35 -21.14 4.72
C THR A 205 4.69 -22.39 5.35
N TYR A 206 5.49 -23.33 5.81
CA TYR A 206 4.96 -24.48 6.55
C TYR A 206 4.15 -24.02 7.77
N ARG A 207 4.55 -22.94 8.41
CA ARG A 207 3.88 -22.36 9.59
C ARG A 207 2.53 -21.76 9.23
N SER A 208 2.43 -21.02 8.13
CA SER A 208 1.14 -20.46 7.67
C SER A 208 0.15 -21.58 7.30
N VAL A 209 0.63 -22.68 6.70
CA VAL A 209 -0.22 -23.85 6.43
C VAL A 209 -0.69 -24.53 7.72
N GLN A 210 0.18 -24.65 8.75
CA GLN A 210 -0.22 -25.18 10.05
C GLN A 210 -1.23 -24.25 10.75
N PHE A 211 -1.04 -22.93 10.66
CA PHE A 211 -1.99 -21.96 11.20
C PHE A 211 -3.34 -22.05 10.48
N MET A 212 -3.34 -22.14 9.16
CA MET A 212 -4.57 -22.39 8.39
C MET A 212 -5.27 -23.68 8.82
N GLN A 213 -4.52 -24.76 9.06
CA GLN A 213 -5.11 -26.00 9.60
C GLN A 213 -5.80 -25.77 10.94
N LEU A 214 -5.21 -24.97 11.84
CA LEU A 214 -5.84 -24.59 13.10
C LEU A 214 -7.17 -23.88 12.84
N LEU A 215 -7.19 -22.85 11.97
CA LEU A 215 -8.40 -22.10 11.63
C LEU A 215 -9.48 -23.00 11.03
N LEU A 216 -9.13 -23.86 10.09
CA LEU A 216 -10.06 -24.82 9.50
C LEU A 216 -10.63 -25.81 10.53
N SER A 217 -9.83 -26.24 11.51
CA SER A 217 -10.28 -27.13 12.58
C SER A 217 -11.29 -26.49 13.53
N ARG A 218 -11.30 -25.18 13.63
CA ARG A 218 -12.20 -24.38 14.47
C ARG A 218 -13.42 -23.84 13.72
N MET A 219 -13.53 -24.13 12.43
CA MET A 219 -14.59 -23.61 11.60
C MET A 219 -15.96 -24.00 12.13
N GLN A 220 -16.82 -23.02 12.34
CA GLN A 220 -18.20 -23.20 12.79
C GLN A 220 -19.17 -22.65 11.76
N LYS A 221 -20.28 -23.35 11.60
CA LYS A 221 -21.37 -22.93 10.75
C LYS A 221 -22.59 -22.61 11.58
N VAL A 222 -23.09 -21.39 11.52
CA VAL A 222 -24.32 -20.96 12.17
C VAL A 222 -25.32 -20.44 11.15
N LYS A 223 -26.59 -20.61 11.45
CA LYS A 223 -27.66 -19.96 10.71
C LYS A 223 -27.96 -18.64 11.40
N PHE A 224 -27.86 -17.56 10.66
CA PHE A 224 -28.12 -16.22 11.15
C PHE A 224 -29.32 -15.63 10.40
N GLN A 225 -30.31 -15.15 11.15
CA GLN A 225 -31.46 -14.45 10.58
C GLN A 225 -31.15 -12.97 10.54
N LEU A 226 -31.25 -12.36 9.35
CA LEU A 226 -30.99 -10.95 9.20
C LEU A 226 -32.04 -10.12 9.98
N PRO A 227 -31.62 -9.17 10.84
CA PRO A 227 -32.55 -8.39 11.67
C PRO A 227 -33.54 -7.53 10.87
N PHE A 228 -33.25 -7.28 9.58
CA PHE A 228 -34.01 -6.38 8.70
C PHE A 228 -34.80 -7.12 7.62
N ALA A 229 -34.66 -8.44 7.55
CA ALA A 229 -35.34 -9.27 6.55
C ALA A 229 -36.01 -10.46 7.24
N GLU A 230 -37.28 -10.33 7.54
CA GLU A 230 -38.08 -11.31 8.34
C GLU A 230 -38.06 -12.76 7.80
N LYS A 231 -37.56 -13.01 6.60
CA LYS A 231 -37.54 -14.33 5.96
C LYS A 231 -36.21 -14.77 5.38
N GLU A 232 -35.17 -13.97 5.48
CA GLU A 232 -33.86 -14.33 4.93
C GLU A 232 -32.92 -14.88 6.01
N THR A 233 -32.58 -16.16 5.87
CA THR A 233 -31.59 -16.82 6.70
C THR A 233 -30.32 -17.03 5.91
N ILE A 234 -29.21 -16.50 6.38
CA ILE A 234 -27.89 -16.75 5.81
C ILE A 234 -27.17 -17.83 6.60
N ASN A 235 -26.31 -18.61 5.92
CA ASN A 235 -25.37 -19.47 6.58
C ASN A 235 -24.07 -18.68 6.77
N LEU A 236 -23.73 -18.40 8.02
CA LEU A 236 -22.45 -17.80 8.39
C LEU A 236 -21.46 -18.92 8.71
N ILE A 237 -20.30 -18.90 8.09
CA ILE A 237 -19.16 -19.74 8.44
C ILE A 237 -18.10 -18.81 8.99
N TYR A 238 -17.58 -19.12 10.19
CA TYR A 238 -16.54 -18.33 10.82
C TYR A 238 -15.52 -19.23 11.54
N SER A 239 -14.35 -18.70 11.71
CA SER A 239 -13.29 -19.20 12.58
C SER A 239 -12.69 -18.01 13.32
N PHE A 240 -11.89 -18.26 14.34
CA PHE A 240 -11.25 -17.21 15.12
C PHE A 240 -9.89 -17.68 15.62
N TYR A 241 -9.03 -16.71 15.87
CA TYR A 241 -7.73 -16.89 16.52
C TYR A 241 -7.50 -15.74 17.52
N GLU A 242 -6.54 -15.94 18.40
CA GLU A 242 -6.02 -14.92 19.30
C GLU A 242 -4.63 -14.48 18.81
N ASP A 243 -4.27 -13.20 19.03
CA ASP A 243 -2.97 -12.66 18.58
C ASP A 243 -1.77 -13.46 19.11
N THR A 244 -1.91 -14.03 20.31
CA THR A 244 -0.91 -14.93 20.89
C THR A 244 -0.67 -16.20 20.07
N GLU A 245 -1.64 -16.60 19.25
CA GLU A 245 -1.51 -17.78 18.38
C GLU A 245 -0.74 -17.43 17.11
N LEU A 246 -0.87 -16.21 16.58
CA LEU A 246 0.02 -15.71 15.52
C LEU A 246 1.48 -15.77 15.96
N GLU A 247 1.76 -15.29 17.19
CA GLU A 247 3.11 -15.37 17.76
C GLU A 247 3.58 -16.81 17.93
N GLN A 248 2.72 -17.70 18.43
CA GLN A 248 3.04 -19.12 18.62
C GLN A 248 3.40 -19.82 17.32
N TYR A 249 2.70 -19.53 16.24
CA TYR A 249 2.99 -20.07 14.91
C TYR A 249 4.05 -19.28 14.15
N ALA A 250 4.46 -18.11 14.68
CA ALA A 250 5.35 -17.16 14.04
C ALA A 250 4.86 -16.79 12.62
N VAL A 251 3.57 -16.53 12.50
CA VAL A 251 2.86 -16.06 11.31
C VAL A 251 2.49 -14.60 11.55
N ASP A 252 2.68 -13.73 10.58
CA ASP A 252 2.18 -12.37 10.65
C ASP A 252 0.75 -12.26 10.08
N HIS A 253 0.10 -11.10 10.27
CA HIS A 253 -1.26 -10.89 9.81
C HIS A 253 -1.40 -11.04 8.30
N ASP A 254 -0.43 -10.53 7.53
CA ASP A 254 -0.48 -10.62 6.06
C ASP A 254 -0.28 -12.07 5.58
N GLU A 255 0.58 -12.87 6.23
CA GLU A 255 0.67 -14.31 5.94
C GLU A 255 -0.66 -15.03 6.19
N ALA A 256 -1.43 -14.58 7.18
CA ALA A 256 -2.76 -15.12 7.45
C ALA A 256 -3.79 -14.69 6.41
N ASP A 257 -3.73 -13.45 5.95
CA ASP A 257 -4.71 -12.86 5.02
C ASP A 257 -4.50 -13.30 3.57
N TYR A 258 -3.25 -13.41 3.12
CA TYR A 258 -2.92 -13.94 1.77
C TYR A 258 -2.90 -15.48 1.73
N GLY A 259 -3.23 -16.13 2.83
CA GLY A 259 -3.40 -17.58 2.95
C GLY A 259 -4.69 -18.11 2.40
#